data_14872ac446af730838db04c6751551bc
#
_entry.id   14872ac446af730838db04c6751551bc
#
_cell.length_a   1.000
_cell.length_b   1.000
_cell.length_c   1.000
_cell.angle_alpha   90.00
_cell.angle_beta   90.00
_cell.angle_gamma   90.00
#
_symmetry.space_group_name_H-M   'P 1'
#
loop_
_entity.id
_entity.type
_entity.pdbx_description
1 polymer ?
#
loop_
_entity_poly.entity_id
_entity_poly.type
_entity_poly.pdbx_seq_one_letter_code
_entity_poly.pdbx_strand_id
1 'polypeptide(L)'
;VIEIMELNNKDFKILVVDDEPEIHTVLGKLLSREGYTLESAYSADEALKSVALDKPHLIILDIMMPKVSGIEVCNKLKSDPATKDILILVVSARDTQQDRITGLTHGADDYVSKPFHLRSLVRKIEHMLEKKFTTDFQKEIGRE
;
A
#
# COMPACT_ATOMS: atom_id res chain seq x y z
N VAL A 1 11.81 22.59 -12.37
CA VAL A 1 10.41 22.40 -11.94
C VAL A 1 9.86 21.09 -12.49
N ILE A 2 10.10 20.84 -13.79
CA ILE A 2 9.67 19.58 -14.40
C ILE A 2 10.39 18.38 -13.79
N GLU A 3 11.66 18.53 -13.43
CA GLU A 3 12.45 17.48 -12.80
C GLU A 3 11.90 17.03 -11.45
N ILE A 4 11.29 17.94 -10.70
CA ILE A 4 10.65 17.63 -9.42
C ILE A 4 9.44 16.73 -9.62
N MET A 5 8.79 16.79 -10.75
CA MET A 5 7.62 15.99 -11.07
C MET A 5 7.98 14.59 -11.61
N GLU A 6 9.23 14.38 -11.98
CA GLU A 6 9.73 13.06 -12.39
C GLU A 6 10.09 12.24 -11.16
N LEU A 7 9.07 11.71 -10.51
CA LEU A 7 9.27 10.84 -9.36
C LEU A 7 9.80 9.49 -9.85
N ASN A 8 10.93 9.10 -9.28
CA ASN A 8 11.56 7.83 -9.61
C ASN A 8 10.99 6.74 -8.69
N ASN A 9 10.64 5.58 -9.24
CA ASN A 9 10.10 4.47 -8.48
C ASN A 9 11.01 4.03 -7.30
N LYS A 10 12.32 4.15 -7.45
CA LYS A 10 13.26 3.80 -6.37
C LYS A 10 13.08 4.66 -5.11
N ASP A 11 12.47 5.82 -5.24
CA ASP A 11 12.22 6.70 -4.12
C ASP A 11 10.99 6.29 -3.33
N PHE A 12 10.22 5.34 -3.84
CA PHE A 12 9.03 4.84 -3.17
C PHE A 12 9.30 3.48 -2.51
N LYS A 13 8.95 3.40 -1.24
CA LYS A 13 9.03 2.17 -0.47
C LYS A 13 7.64 1.56 -0.35
N ILE A 14 7.54 0.27 -0.70
CA ILE A 14 6.30 -0.50 -0.61
C ILE A 14 6.50 -1.61 0.41
N LEU A 15 5.61 -1.69 1.38
CA LEU A 15 5.56 -2.77 2.37
C LEU A 15 4.48 -3.76 1.94
N VAL A 16 4.87 -5.02 1.76
CA VAL A 16 3.92 -6.10 1.46
C VAL A 16 3.59 -6.82 2.76
N VAL A 17 2.32 -6.88 3.10
CA VAL A 17 1.81 -7.53 4.31
C VAL A 17 0.87 -8.66 3.92
N ASP A 18 1.34 -9.89 4.06
CA ASP A 18 0.61 -11.10 3.69
C ASP A 18 1.26 -12.27 4.42
N ASP A 19 0.50 -13.23 4.89
CA ASP A 19 1.04 -14.40 5.57
C ASP A 19 1.51 -15.50 4.61
N GLU A 20 1.20 -15.39 3.31
CA GLU A 20 1.59 -16.35 2.29
C GLU A 20 2.93 -15.98 1.64
N PRO A 21 4.00 -16.79 1.83
CA PRO A 21 5.31 -16.48 1.24
C PRO A 21 5.31 -16.33 -0.28
N GLU A 22 4.44 -17.07 -0.98
CA GLU A 22 4.35 -17.00 -2.45
C GLU A 22 3.96 -15.61 -2.94
N ILE A 23 3.11 -14.92 -2.21
CA ILE A 23 2.68 -13.57 -2.56
C ILE A 23 3.88 -12.62 -2.51
N HIS A 24 4.72 -12.74 -1.47
CA HIS A 24 5.94 -11.94 -1.35
C HIS A 24 6.91 -12.21 -2.50
N THR A 25 7.05 -13.48 -2.90
CA THR A 25 7.92 -13.86 -4.01
C THR A 25 7.45 -13.24 -5.32
N VAL A 26 6.15 -13.37 -5.62
CA VAL A 26 5.57 -12.86 -6.86
C VAL A 26 5.62 -11.34 -6.91
N LEU A 27 5.15 -10.67 -5.87
CA LEU A 27 5.14 -9.21 -5.80
C LEU A 27 6.55 -8.65 -5.74
N GLY A 28 7.46 -9.34 -5.03
CA GLY A 28 8.85 -8.94 -4.94
C GLY A 28 9.53 -8.86 -6.30
N LYS A 29 9.36 -9.89 -7.12
CA LYS A 29 9.91 -9.90 -8.48
C LYS A 29 9.30 -8.82 -9.35
N LEU A 30 7.98 -8.71 -9.31
CA LEU A 30 7.24 -7.77 -10.14
C LEU A 30 7.60 -6.32 -9.81
N LEU A 31 7.52 -5.96 -8.55
CA LEU A 31 7.71 -4.58 -8.11
C LEU A 31 9.19 -4.16 -8.11
N SER A 32 10.10 -5.11 -7.87
CA SER A 32 11.53 -4.83 -7.99
C SER A 32 11.92 -4.50 -9.43
N ARG A 33 11.29 -5.16 -10.40
CA ARG A 33 11.50 -4.83 -11.83
C ARG A 33 11.06 -3.41 -12.15
N GLU A 34 10.02 -2.94 -11.48
CA GLU A 34 9.53 -1.57 -11.66
C GLU A 34 10.39 -0.55 -10.89
N GLY A 35 11.34 -1.00 -10.10
CA GLY A 35 12.30 -0.15 -9.41
C GLY A 35 11.94 0.23 -7.98
N TYR A 36 10.83 -0.23 -7.45
CA TYR A 36 10.42 0.09 -6.07
C TYR A 36 11.33 -0.57 -5.03
N THR A 37 11.49 0.10 -3.90
CA THR A 37 12.13 -0.47 -2.72
C THR A 37 11.08 -1.25 -1.94
N LEU A 38 11.37 -2.51 -1.62
CA LEU A 38 10.38 -3.40 -1.02
C LEU A 38 10.79 -3.87 0.36
N GLU A 39 9.77 -4.09 1.19
CA GLU A 39 9.91 -4.71 2.49
C GLU A 39 8.75 -5.66 2.70
N SER A 40 8.97 -6.71 3.48
CA SER A 40 7.97 -7.76 3.73
C SER A 40 7.63 -7.86 5.20
N ALA A 41 6.34 -8.06 5.47
CA ALA A 41 5.84 -8.42 6.80
C ALA A 41 4.83 -9.57 6.62
N TYR A 42 4.91 -10.56 7.49
CA TYR A 42 4.12 -11.77 7.38
C TYR A 42 2.98 -11.83 8.39
N SER A 43 2.83 -10.78 9.19
CA SER A 43 1.78 -10.66 10.19
C SER A 43 1.48 -9.18 10.47
N ALA A 44 0.38 -8.94 11.17
CA ALA A 44 0.01 -7.59 11.61
C ALA A 44 1.08 -6.98 12.51
N ASP A 45 1.61 -7.76 13.48
CA ASP A 45 2.65 -7.27 14.38
C ASP A 45 3.92 -6.87 13.64
N GLU A 46 4.37 -7.71 12.70
CA GLU A 46 5.53 -7.38 11.88
C GLU A 46 5.30 -6.13 11.06
N ALA A 47 4.09 -5.98 10.51
CA ALA A 47 3.74 -4.80 9.72
C ALA A 47 3.83 -3.51 10.54
N LEU A 48 3.25 -3.50 11.74
CA LEU A 48 3.26 -2.33 12.61
C LEU A 48 4.67 -1.98 13.07
N LYS A 49 5.50 -2.99 13.36
CA LYS A 49 6.92 -2.78 13.71
C LYS A 49 7.70 -2.21 12.54
N SER A 50 7.48 -2.74 11.34
CA SER A 50 8.15 -2.26 10.14
C SER A 50 7.81 -0.80 9.86
N VAL A 51 6.54 -0.43 9.97
CA VAL A 51 6.08 0.95 9.78
C VAL A 51 6.72 1.90 10.81
N ALA A 52 6.84 1.46 12.05
CA ALA A 52 7.44 2.27 13.11
C ALA A 52 8.94 2.50 12.88
N LEU A 53 9.64 1.54 12.30
CA LEU A 53 11.07 1.65 12.03
C LEU A 53 11.36 2.52 10.80
N ASP A 54 10.57 2.36 9.75
CA ASP A 54 10.78 3.07 8.50
C ASP A 54 9.45 3.13 7.73
N LYS A 55 8.83 4.28 7.75
CA LYS A 55 7.49 4.50 7.20
C LYS A 55 7.47 4.30 5.68
N PRO A 56 6.64 3.36 5.17
CA PRO A 56 6.51 3.18 3.72
C PRO A 56 5.60 4.24 3.10
N HIS A 57 5.67 4.34 1.79
CA HIS A 57 4.76 5.21 1.02
C HIS A 57 3.43 4.52 0.75
N LEU A 58 3.48 3.20 0.53
CA LEU A 58 2.31 2.40 0.22
C LEU A 58 2.44 1.03 0.89
N ILE A 59 1.32 0.52 1.38
CA ILE A 59 1.23 -0.83 1.95
C ILE A 59 0.27 -1.65 1.08
N ILE A 60 0.73 -2.82 0.65
CA ILE A 60 -0.13 -3.84 0.05
C ILE A 60 -0.52 -4.78 1.19
N LEU A 61 -1.79 -4.82 1.53
CA LEU A 61 -2.27 -5.44 2.76
C LEU A 61 -3.33 -6.49 2.50
N ASP A 62 -3.07 -7.74 2.91
CA ASP A 62 -4.09 -8.78 2.94
C ASP A 62 -4.88 -8.65 4.24
N ILE A 63 -6.21 -8.61 4.13
CA ILE A 63 -7.08 -8.51 5.31
C ILE A 63 -7.43 -9.88 5.91
N MET A 64 -7.11 -10.98 5.21
CA MET A 64 -7.42 -12.34 5.65
C MET A 64 -6.24 -13.03 6.34
N MET A 65 -5.58 -12.34 7.25
CA MET A 65 -4.47 -12.94 8.01
C MET A 65 -4.96 -13.56 9.30
N PRO A 66 -4.29 -14.63 9.79
CA PRO A 66 -4.63 -15.22 11.08
C PRO A 66 -4.40 -14.24 12.23
N LYS A 67 -5.10 -14.44 13.33
CA LYS A 67 -5.02 -13.72 14.62
C LYS A 67 -5.53 -12.29 14.54
N VAL A 68 -4.85 -11.40 13.82
CA VAL A 68 -5.25 -10.00 13.73
C VAL A 68 -5.61 -9.70 12.28
N SER A 69 -6.83 -9.24 12.08
CA SER A 69 -7.33 -8.88 10.75
C SER A 69 -6.54 -7.71 10.18
N GLY A 70 -6.29 -7.74 8.88
CA GLY A 70 -5.71 -6.61 8.17
C GLY A 70 -6.56 -5.34 8.26
N ILE A 71 -7.88 -5.49 8.47
CA ILE A 71 -8.76 -4.35 8.69
C ILE A 71 -8.35 -3.58 9.95
N GLU A 72 -7.97 -4.29 11.01
CA GLU A 72 -7.49 -3.65 12.24
C GLU A 72 -6.19 -2.89 12.02
N VAL A 73 -5.27 -3.45 11.21
CA VAL A 73 -4.04 -2.76 10.83
C VAL A 73 -4.37 -1.47 10.08
N CYS A 74 -5.26 -1.56 9.11
CA CYS A 74 -5.72 -0.41 8.33
C CYS A 74 -6.29 0.68 9.23
N ASN A 75 -7.18 0.29 10.13
CA ASN A 75 -7.83 1.20 11.06
C ASN A 75 -6.82 1.88 11.99
N LYS A 76 -5.87 1.12 12.54
CA LYS A 76 -4.81 1.65 13.39
C LYS A 76 -3.96 2.67 12.66
N LEU A 77 -3.50 2.35 11.45
CA LEU A 77 -2.65 3.24 10.68
C LEU A 77 -3.37 4.52 10.27
N LYS A 78 -4.62 4.41 9.87
CA LYS A 78 -5.41 5.58 9.44
C LYS A 78 -5.90 6.45 10.59
N SER A 79 -5.92 5.90 11.81
CA SER A 79 -6.30 6.66 13.01
C SER A 79 -5.15 7.43 13.65
N ASP A 80 -3.91 7.10 13.30
CA ASP A 80 -2.73 7.73 13.87
C ASP A 80 -2.25 8.87 12.94
N PRO A 81 -2.16 10.11 13.43
CA PRO A 81 -1.67 11.24 12.62
C PRO A 81 -0.29 11.02 12.00
N ALA A 82 0.56 10.20 12.64
CA ALA A 82 1.91 9.89 12.14
C ALA A 82 1.90 8.97 10.90
N THR A 83 0.83 8.18 10.71
CA THR A 83 0.78 7.15 9.66
C THR A 83 -0.43 7.26 8.73
N LYS A 84 -1.36 8.15 9.00
CA LYS A 84 -2.60 8.27 8.23
C LYS A 84 -2.39 8.60 6.75
N ASP A 85 -1.27 9.16 6.39
CA ASP A 85 -0.92 9.54 5.03
C ASP A 85 -0.36 8.38 4.19
N ILE A 86 -0.06 7.25 4.82
CA ILE A 86 0.39 6.05 4.10
C ILE A 86 -0.75 5.53 3.23
N LEU A 87 -0.47 5.29 1.95
CA LEU A 87 -1.45 4.68 1.05
C LEU A 87 -1.63 3.20 1.39
N ILE A 88 -2.86 2.73 1.47
CA ILE A 88 -3.16 1.33 1.76
C ILE A 88 -3.97 0.74 0.61
N LEU A 89 -3.39 -0.27 -0.05
CA LEU A 89 -4.05 -1.07 -1.08
C LEU A 89 -4.34 -2.45 -0.49
N VAL A 90 -5.61 -2.75 -0.27
CA VAL A 90 -6.02 -4.07 0.20
C VAL A 90 -6.04 -5.05 -0.96
N VAL A 91 -5.39 -6.19 -0.80
CA VAL A 91 -5.38 -7.28 -1.78
C VAL A 91 -5.83 -8.55 -1.06
N SER A 92 -7.02 -9.04 -1.37
CA SER A 92 -7.59 -10.16 -0.61
C SER A 92 -8.43 -11.08 -1.48
N ALA A 93 -8.53 -12.35 -1.06
CA ALA A 93 -9.41 -13.33 -1.68
C ALA A 93 -10.90 -13.06 -1.37
N ARG A 94 -11.18 -12.27 -0.34
CA ARG A 94 -12.55 -11.83 -0.03
C ARG A 94 -12.95 -10.74 -1.01
N ASP A 95 -13.85 -11.08 -1.90
CA ASP A 95 -14.23 -10.21 -3.01
C ASP A 95 -15.74 -9.96 -3.10
N THR A 96 -16.46 -10.01 -1.99
CA THR A 96 -17.84 -9.57 -1.99
C THR A 96 -17.89 -8.04 -1.98
N GLN A 97 -18.98 -7.49 -2.48
CA GLN A 97 -19.20 -6.05 -2.44
C GLN A 97 -19.13 -5.53 -1.00
N GLN A 98 -19.66 -6.30 -0.06
CA GLN A 98 -19.63 -5.93 1.36
C GLN A 98 -18.20 -5.89 1.91
N ASP A 99 -17.35 -6.84 1.52
CA ASP A 99 -15.95 -6.87 1.96
C ASP A 99 -15.19 -5.66 1.43
N ARG A 100 -15.44 -5.26 0.19
CA ARG A 100 -14.84 -4.05 -0.40
C ARG A 100 -15.28 -2.79 0.33
N ILE A 101 -16.56 -2.68 0.61
CA ILE A 101 -17.13 -1.55 1.36
C ILE A 101 -16.51 -1.48 2.75
N THR A 102 -16.40 -2.63 3.44
CA THR A 102 -15.82 -2.70 4.77
C THR A 102 -14.36 -2.23 4.77
N GLY A 103 -13.55 -2.71 3.81
CA GLY A 103 -12.16 -2.29 3.67
C GLY A 103 -12.02 -0.79 3.47
N LEU A 104 -12.76 -0.25 2.52
CA LEU A 104 -12.72 1.18 2.21
C LEU A 104 -13.26 2.04 3.36
N THR A 105 -14.29 1.57 4.07
CA THR A 105 -14.84 2.26 5.22
C THR A 105 -13.84 2.37 6.37
N HIS A 106 -12.94 1.37 6.52
CA HIS A 106 -11.89 1.38 7.53
C HIS A 106 -10.62 2.11 7.08
N GLY A 107 -10.66 2.79 5.94
CA GLY A 107 -9.62 3.70 5.52
C GLY A 107 -8.68 3.19 4.43
N ALA A 108 -8.95 2.03 3.84
CA ALA A 108 -8.19 1.58 2.68
C ALA A 108 -8.39 2.56 1.52
N ASP A 109 -7.32 2.85 0.80
CA ASP A 109 -7.39 3.77 -0.34
C ASP A 109 -7.90 3.09 -1.59
N ASP A 110 -7.68 1.78 -1.73
CA ASP A 110 -8.23 0.98 -2.82
C ASP A 110 -8.26 -0.49 -2.44
N TYR A 111 -8.88 -1.31 -3.27
CA TYR A 111 -9.10 -2.73 -3.02
C TYR A 111 -8.93 -3.54 -4.31
N VAL A 112 -8.17 -4.62 -4.24
CA VAL A 112 -7.98 -5.56 -5.36
C VAL A 112 -8.25 -6.97 -4.87
N SER A 113 -9.02 -7.75 -5.64
CA SER A 113 -9.29 -9.14 -5.30
C SER A 113 -8.21 -10.09 -5.81
N LYS A 114 -7.99 -11.17 -5.07
CA LYS A 114 -7.16 -12.30 -5.50
C LYS A 114 -8.05 -13.33 -6.21
N PRO A 115 -7.60 -13.96 -7.28
CA PRO A 115 -6.32 -13.73 -7.95
C PRO A 115 -6.34 -12.41 -8.73
N PHE A 116 -5.24 -11.69 -8.71
CA PHE A 116 -5.11 -10.40 -9.40
C PHE A 116 -4.31 -10.57 -10.70
N HIS A 117 -4.54 -9.64 -11.61
CA HIS A 117 -3.77 -9.54 -12.84
C HIS A 117 -2.53 -8.68 -12.56
N LEU A 118 -1.33 -9.23 -12.82
CA LEU A 118 -0.08 -8.56 -12.44
C LEU A 118 0.07 -7.16 -13.00
N ARG A 119 -0.19 -6.97 -14.29
CA ARG A 119 -0.10 -5.65 -14.91
C ARG A 119 -1.09 -4.65 -14.35
N SER A 120 -2.29 -5.10 -14.08
CA SER A 120 -3.33 -4.25 -13.51
C SER A 120 -2.95 -3.77 -12.12
N LEU A 121 -2.33 -4.66 -11.33
CA LEU A 121 -1.85 -4.32 -10.00
C LEU A 121 -0.76 -3.26 -10.05
N VAL A 122 0.24 -3.44 -10.93
CA VAL A 122 1.31 -2.46 -11.12
C VAL A 122 0.75 -1.10 -11.50
N ARG A 123 -0.17 -1.06 -12.47
CA ARG A 123 -0.80 0.20 -12.90
C ARG A 123 -1.56 0.88 -11.78
N LYS A 124 -2.25 0.11 -10.97
CA LYS A 124 -2.98 0.66 -9.83
C LYS A 124 -2.04 1.29 -8.82
N ILE A 125 -0.95 0.62 -8.50
CA ILE A 125 0.07 1.12 -7.59
C ILE A 125 0.69 2.41 -8.13
N GLU A 126 1.09 2.41 -9.40
CA GLU A 126 1.64 3.61 -10.06
C GLU A 126 0.67 4.77 -9.99
N HIS A 127 -0.60 4.51 -10.32
CA HIS A 127 -1.64 5.54 -10.32
C HIS A 127 -1.86 6.12 -8.92
N MET A 128 -1.91 5.26 -7.90
CA MET A 128 -2.09 5.70 -6.51
C MET A 128 -0.95 6.60 -6.06
N LEU A 129 0.30 6.20 -6.36
CA LEU A 129 1.48 6.98 -5.98
C LEU A 129 1.54 8.31 -6.74
N GLU A 130 1.31 8.30 -8.05
CA GLU A 130 1.31 9.50 -8.85
C GLU A 130 0.26 10.50 -8.38
N LYS A 131 -0.96 10.04 -8.19
CA LYS A 131 -2.06 10.89 -7.73
C LYS A 131 -1.75 11.55 -6.40
N LYS A 132 -1.25 10.78 -5.45
CA LYS A 132 -0.92 11.26 -4.10
C LYS A 132 0.17 12.33 -4.15
N PHE A 133 1.28 12.03 -4.79
CA PHE A 133 2.45 12.91 -4.75
C PHE A 133 2.32 14.10 -5.68
N THR A 134 1.62 13.98 -6.80
CA THR A 134 1.31 15.12 -7.65
C THR A 134 0.40 16.10 -6.90
N THR A 135 -0.61 15.60 -6.20
CA THR A 135 -1.52 16.45 -5.41
C THR A 135 -0.77 17.18 -4.30
N ASP A 136 0.11 16.48 -3.58
CA ASP A 136 0.90 17.05 -2.51
C ASP A 136 1.84 18.15 -3.04
N PHE A 137 2.45 17.92 -4.19
CA PHE A 137 3.32 18.90 -4.85
C PHE A 137 2.54 20.16 -5.24
N GLN A 138 1.35 20.00 -5.80
CA GLN A 138 0.49 21.14 -6.17
C GLN A 138 0.06 21.95 -4.95
N LYS A 139 -0.18 21.31 -3.82
CA LYS A 139 -0.51 22.00 -2.58
C LYS A 139 0.66 22.86 -2.10
N GLU A 140 1.87 22.36 -2.19
CA GLU A 140 3.06 23.11 -1.81
C GLU A 140 3.27 24.35 -2.69
N ILE A 141 3.11 24.19 -4.00
CA ILE A 141 3.18 25.31 -4.95
C ILE A 141 2.11 26.36 -4.62
N GLY A 142 0.90 25.91 -4.32
CA GLY A 142 -0.21 26.80 -4.00
C GLY A 142 -0.02 27.64 -2.75
N ARG A 143 0.94 27.30 -1.88
CA ARG A 143 1.24 28.06 -0.66
C ARG A 143 2.22 29.22 -0.90
N GLU A 144 2.87 29.20 -2.01
CA GLU A 144 3.78 30.28 -2.40
C GLU A 144 3.00 31.42 -3.07
#